data_dbd91c052274c1211e3e1bb8ca6fe084
#
_entry.id   dbd91c052274c1211e3e1bb8ca6fe084
#
_cell.length_a   1.000
_cell.length_b   1.000
_cell.length_c   1.000
_cell.angle_alpha   90.00
_cell.angle_beta   90.00
_cell.angle_gamma   90.00
#
_symmetry.space_group_name_H-M   'P 1'
#
loop_
_entity.id
_entity.type
_entity.pdbx_description
1 polymer ?
#
loop_
_entity_poly.entity_id
_entity_poly.type
_entity_poly.pdbx_seq_one_letter_code
_entity_poly.pdbx_strand_id
1 'polypeptide(L)'
;VVDTDWQQNYPRVLLEPAYGDEPGAKWLAEHAREYGFIVRYPEGKEDITKITYEPWHFRYVGVEHAKYIEENHLTLEEYIDLLKEK
;
A
#
# COMPACT_ATOMS: atom_id res chain seq x y z
N VAL A 1 -6.71 -2.69 3.98
CA VAL A 1 -7.88 -1.83 4.12
C VAL A 1 -7.80 -1.08 5.43
N VAL A 2 -7.94 0.22 5.35
CA VAL A 2 -7.81 1.07 6.54
C VAL A 2 -9.16 1.25 7.23
N ASP A 3 -10.23 1.34 6.44
CA ASP A 3 -11.58 1.62 6.95
C ASP A 3 -12.58 0.71 6.26
N THR A 4 -13.34 -0.04 7.04
CA THR A 4 -14.32 -0.98 6.51
C THR A 4 -15.62 -0.32 6.05
N ASP A 5 -15.92 0.89 6.53
CA ASP A 5 -17.17 1.56 6.19
C ASP A 5 -17.26 1.91 4.71
N TRP A 6 -16.19 2.39 4.12
CA TRP A 6 -16.24 2.74 2.71
C TRP A 6 -16.36 1.50 1.81
N GLN A 7 -15.87 0.35 2.28
CA GLN A 7 -16.06 -0.91 1.54
C GLN A 7 -17.53 -1.28 1.46
N GLN A 8 -18.27 -1.04 2.50
CA GLN A 8 -19.71 -1.31 2.50
C GLN A 8 -20.45 -0.37 1.59
N ASN A 9 -20.01 0.89 1.50
CA ASN A 9 -20.67 1.91 0.69
C ASN A 9 -20.27 1.84 -0.78
N TYR A 10 -19.03 1.41 -1.07
CA TYR A 10 -18.47 1.39 -2.42
C TYR A 10 -17.78 0.05 -2.71
N PRO A 11 -18.49 -1.08 -2.58
CA PRO A 11 -17.84 -2.38 -2.47
C PRO A 11 -17.14 -2.86 -3.74
N ARG A 12 -17.58 -2.44 -4.92
CA ARG A 12 -17.03 -3.00 -6.16
C ARG A 12 -15.96 -2.13 -6.79
N VAL A 13 -16.28 -0.85 -6.96
CA VAL A 13 -15.42 0.06 -7.71
C VAL A 13 -14.07 0.22 -7.01
N LEU A 14 -14.07 0.30 -5.69
CA LEU A 14 -12.87 0.56 -4.92
C LEU A 14 -12.01 -0.68 -4.66
N LEU A 15 -12.55 -1.88 -4.89
CA LEU A 15 -11.81 -3.11 -4.67
C LEU A 15 -11.25 -3.72 -5.96
N GLU A 16 -11.20 -2.95 -7.02
CA GLU A 16 -10.62 -3.38 -8.28
C GLU A 16 -9.30 -2.66 -8.54
N PRO A 17 -8.31 -3.32 -9.18
CA PRO A 17 -7.03 -2.66 -9.49
C PRO A 17 -7.18 -1.34 -10.25
N ALA A 18 -8.21 -1.20 -11.07
CA ALA A 18 -8.48 0.04 -11.79
C ALA A 18 -8.68 1.25 -10.87
N TYR A 19 -9.04 1.02 -9.62
CA TYR A 19 -9.14 2.10 -8.63
C TYR A 19 -7.82 2.87 -8.52
N GLY A 20 -6.68 2.19 -8.69
CA GLY A 20 -5.37 2.83 -8.62
C GLY A 20 -5.17 3.94 -9.64
N ASP A 21 -5.97 3.97 -10.72
CA ASP A 21 -5.88 5.00 -11.75
C ASP A 21 -6.71 6.24 -11.42
N GLU A 22 -7.55 6.17 -10.40
CA GLU A 22 -8.33 7.33 -9.97
C GLU A 22 -7.43 8.42 -9.37
N PRO A 23 -7.70 9.71 -9.65
CA PRO A 23 -6.85 10.79 -9.13
C PRO A 23 -6.70 10.79 -7.62
N GLY A 24 -7.78 10.50 -6.89
CA GLY A 24 -7.73 10.43 -5.43
C GLY A 24 -6.86 9.28 -4.94
N ALA A 25 -6.93 8.14 -5.62
CA ALA A 25 -6.11 6.98 -5.28
C ALA A 25 -4.63 7.25 -5.52
N LYS A 26 -4.31 7.89 -6.63
CA LYS A 26 -2.93 8.27 -6.94
C LYS A 26 -2.37 9.25 -5.91
N TRP A 27 -3.18 10.26 -5.57
CA TRP A 27 -2.78 11.21 -4.54
C TRP A 27 -2.51 10.50 -3.21
N LEU A 28 -3.42 9.62 -2.81
CA LEU A 28 -3.27 8.90 -1.55
C LEU A 28 -2.03 8.01 -1.57
N ALA A 29 -1.78 7.29 -2.65
CA ALA A 29 -0.60 6.45 -2.76
C ALA A 29 0.70 7.25 -2.65
N GLU A 30 0.73 8.46 -3.23
CA GLU A 30 1.90 9.33 -3.18
C GLU A 30 2.12 9.96 -1.81
N HIS A 31 1.05 10.21 -1.06
CA HIS A 31 1.12 10.95 0.20
C HIS A 31 0.94 10.09 1.44
N ALA A 32 0.59 8.81 1.28
CA ALA A 32 0.33 7.92 2.42
C ALA A 32 1.53 7.83 3.36
N ARG A 33 2.75 7.87 2.81
CA ARG A 33 3.99 7.80 3.61
C ARG A 33 4.09 8.95 4.62
N GLU A 34 3.53 10.10 4.29
CA GLU A 34 3.58 11.27 5.16
C GLU A 34 2.77 11.05 6.44
N TYR A 35 1.83 10.11 6.40
CA TYR A 35 0.98 9.74 7.53
C TYR A 35 1.34 8.39 8.11
N GLY A 36 2.43 7.79 7.63
CA GLY A 36 2.90 6.52 8.14
C GLY A 36 2.30 5.28 7.49
N PHE A 37 1.63 5.44 6.36
CA PHE A 37 0.98 4.34 5.64
C PHE A 37 1.71 4.00 4.37
N ILE A 38 1.62 2.73 3.97
CA ILE A 38 2.11 2.25 2.68
C ILE A 38 1.00 1.50 1.96
N VAL A 39 1.10 1.43 0.62
CA VAL A 39 0.27 0.50 -0.15
C VAL A 39 0.79 -0.90 0.17
N ARG A 40 -0.04 -1.73 0.76
CA ARG A 40 0.38 -3.04 1.29
C ARG A 40 0.82 -3.99 0.17
N TYR A 41 0.10 -3.99 -0.94
CA TYR A 41 0.36 -4.89 -2.07
C TYR A 41 0.53 -4.08 -3.35
N PRO A 42 1.74 -3.52 -3.57
CA PRO A 42 1.97 -2.61 -4.69
C PRO A 42 2.05 -3.34 -6.03
N GLU A 43 1.83 -2.57 -7.09
CA GLU A 43 1.92 -3.06 -8.46
C GLU A 43 3.36 -3.48 -8.78
N GLY A 44 3.49 -4.60 -9.46
CA GLY A 44 4.80 -5.08 -9.89
C GLY A 44 5.55 -5.91 -8.86
N LYS A 45 4.94 -6.18 -7.70
CA LYS A 45 5.57 -6.93 -6.62
C LYS A 45 4.82 -8.22 -6.27
N GLU A 46 3.98 -8.69 -7.18
CA GLU A 46 3.13 -9.87 -6.94
C GLU A 46 3.95 -11.14 -6.67
N ASP A 47 5.15 -11.23 -7.25
CA ASP A 47 6.05 -12.37 -7.01
C ASP A 47 6.52 -12.44 -5.56
N ILE A 48 6.58 -11.30 -4.89
CA ILE A 48 7.09 -11.19 -3.53
C ILE A 48 5.94 -11.30 -2.52
N THR A 49 4.87 -10.54 -2.74
CA THR A 49 3.74 -10.50 -1.81
C THR A 49 2.81 -11.70 -1.95
N LYS A 50 2.79 -12.33 -3.13
CA LYS A 50 1.87 -13.41 -3.50
C LYS A 50 0.42 -12.94 -3.58
N ILE A 51 0.22 -11.62 -3.59
CA ILE A 51 -1.11 -10.99 -3.68
C ILE A 51 -1.09 -10.04 -4.87
N THR A 52 -2.14 -10.06 -5.68
CA THR A 52 -2.27 -9.12 -6.79
C THR A 52 -2.34 -7.68 -6.28
N TYR A 53 -1.96 -6.74 -7.13
CA TYR A 53 -1.98 -5.32 -6.81
C TYR A 53 -3.32 -4.90 -6.18
N GLU A 54 -3.24 -4.27 -5.00
CA GLU A 54 -4.41 -3.78 -4.27
C GLU A 54 -4.21 -2.32 -3.89
N PRO A 55 -4.57 -1.38 -4.79
CA PRO A 55 -4.38 0.06 -4.51
C PRO A 55 -5.25 0.59 -3.36
N TRP A 56 -6.21 -0.19 -2.91
CA TRP A 56 -7.11 0.19 -1.80
C TRP A 56 -6.61 -0.27 -0.43
N HIS A 57 -5.54 -1.07 -0.38
CA HIS A 57 -5.09 -1.65 0.88
C HIS A 57 -3.85 -0.94 1.40
N PHE A 58 -4.02 -0.23 2.51
CA PHE A 58 -2.92 0.50 3.15
C PHE A 58 -2.62 -0.12 4.51
N ARG A 59 -1.34 -0.11 4.86
CA ARG A 59 -0.89 -0.61 6.15
C ARG A 59 -0.15 0.51 6.88
N TYR A 60 -0.51 0.74 8.14
CA TYR A 60 0.24 1.67 8.98
C TYR A 60 1.53 1.02 9.46
N VAL A 61 2.66 1.68 9.24
CA VAL A 61 3.96 1.18 9.68
C VAL A 61 4.76 2.27 10.41
N GLY A 62 4.26 3.48 10.48
CA GLY A 62 4.96 4.63 11.03
C GLY A 62 5.63 5.45 9.94
N VAL A 63 5.78 6.75 10.19
CA VAL A 63 6.23 7.69 9.16
C VAL A 63 7.63 7.35 8.64
N GLU A 64 8.58 7.09 9.53
CA GLU A 64 9.95 6.81 9.14
C GLU A 64 10.06 5.54 8.30
N HIS A 65 9.37 4.48 8.72
CA HIS A 65 9.37 3.22 8.00
C HIS A 65 8.67 3.36 6.63
N ALA A 66 7.56 4.09 6.61
CA ALA A 66 6.81 4.30 5.37
C ALA A 66 7.65 5.05 4.34
N LYS A 67 8.36 6.09 4.75
CA LYS A 67 9.23 6.84 3.85
C LYS A 67 10.36 6.00 3.30
N TYR A 68 10.98 5.21 4.15
CA TYR A 68 12.07 4.33 3.72
C TYR A 68 11.58 3.30 2.70
N ILE A 69 10.45 2.68 2.99
CA ILE A 69 9.84 1.68 2.10
C ILE A 69 9.55 2.30 0.73
N GLU A 70 8.93 3.47 0.71
CA GLU A 70 8.56 4.13 -0.55
C GLU A 70 9.79 4.61 -1.33
N GLU A 71 10.76 5.19 -0.66
CA GLU A 71 11.96 5.70 -1.32
C GLU A 71 12.77 4.59 -1.98
N ASN A 72 12.73 3.39 -1.42
CA ASN A 72 13.50 2.25 -1.91
C ASN A 72 12.64 1.25 -2.68
N HIS A 73 11.37 1.58 -2.94
CA HIS A 73 10.44 0.73 -3.70
C HIS A 73 10.37 -0.70 -3.16
N LEU A 74 10.22 -0.80 -1.83
CA LEU A 74 10.17 -2.09 -1.16
C LEU A 74 8.72 -2.52 -0.89
N THR A 75 8.53 -3.82 -0.73
CA THR A 75 7.33 -4.35 -0.10
C THR A 75 7.56 -4.41 1.41
N LEU A 76 6.50 -4.60 2.18
CA LEU A 76 6.66 -4.81 3.62
C LEU A 76 7.48 -6.07 3.88
N GLU A 77 7.29 -7.12 3.08
CA GLU A 77 8.06 -8.37 3.18
C GLU A 77 9.55 -8.11 3.03
N GLU A 78 9.93 -7.36 2.00
CA GLU A 78 11.33 -7.03 1.75
C GLU A 78 11.92 -6.21 2.90
N TYR A 79 11.16 -5.27 3.41
CA TYR A 79 11.61 -4.42 4.50
C TYR A 79 11.83 -5.20 5.79
N ILE A 80 10.90 -6.11 6.11
CA ILE A 80 11.04 -6.96 7.30
C ILE A 80 12.29 -7.83 7.18
N ASP A 81 12.55 -8.38 5.99
CA ASP A 81 13.75 -9.18 5.76
C ASP A 81 15.02 -8.37 5.98
N LEU A 82 15.04 -7.11 5.52
CA LEU A 82 16.17 -6.21 5.76
C LEU A 82 16.43 -5.99 7.25
N LEU A 83 15.35 -5.80 8.02
CA LEU A 83 15.47 -5.59 9.46
C LEU A 83 16.01 -6.83 10.17
N LYS A 84 15.68 -8.02 9.69
CA LYS A 84 16.17 -9.26 10.28
C LYS A 84 17.65 -9.50 10.03
N GLU A 85 18.19 -8.95 8.95
CA GLU A 85 19.61 -9.10 8.63
C GLU A 85 20.52 -8.20 9.46
N LYS A 86 19.92 -7.28 10.21
CA LYS A 86 20.67 -6.42 11.11
C LYS A 86 20.60 -6.96 12.55
#